data_36383c24c6def3a2de5fb5d762c5fae6
#
_entry.id   36383c24c6def3a2de5fb5d762c5fae6
#
_cell.length_a   1.000
_cell.length_b   1.000
_cell.length_c   1.000
_cell.angle_alpha   90.00
_cell.angle_beta   90.00
_cell.angle_gamma   90.00
#
_symmetry.space_group_name_H-M   'P 1'
#
loop_
_entity.id
_entity.type
_entity.pdbx_description
1 polymer ?
#
loop_
_entity_poly.entity_id
_entity_poly.type
_entity_poly.pdbx_seq_one_letter_code
_entity_poly.pdbx_strand_id
1 'polypeptide(L)'
;SLISISYPNTIYFSLLFMISGVNFSNNNWRVIFTILLGLVTPYIFYFVFAYMSGSIFNIPNFSTFSLFDFSKLTLDYSPLNIWIVTLLIISLFSVIELFRWLYKKSIKSRKSFLTIFWYFVISLIIALYSGADYFYFTLTPLAIIIGNYFVYSKSRKIANILFLLLVISSFYYKYMIAIGV
;
A
#
# COMPACT_ATOMS: atom_id res chain seq x y z
N SER A 1 9.89 0.73 -10.97
CA SER A 1 9.92 1.65 -12.12
C SER A 1 9.22 1.09 -13.37
N LEU A 2 9.31 -0.23 -13.70
CA LEU A 2 8.54 -0.81 -14.82
C LEU A 2 7.03 -0.66 -14.61
N ILE A 3 6.55 -0.84 -13.39
CA ILE A 3 5.15 -0.68 -13.02
C ILE A 3 4.68 0.77 -13.26
N SER A 4 5.56 1.76 -13.13
CA SER A 4 5.20 3.16 -13.32
C SER A 4 4.92 3.54 -14.78
N ILE A 5 5.25 2.68 -15.74
CA ILE A 5 4.85 2.87 -17.14
C ILE A 5 3.35 2.61 -17.32
N SER A 6 2.82 1.56 -16.66
CA SER A 6 1.39 1.23 -16.70
C SER A 6 0.56 2.00 -15.66
N TYR A 7 1.16 2.27 -14.51
CA TYR A 7 0.54 3.00 -13.38
C TYR A 7 1.43 4.17 -12.98
N PRO A 8 1.31 5.35 -13.63
CA PRO A 8 2.24 6.47 -13.47
C PRO A 8 2.42 6.92 -12.02
N ASN A 9 1.34 6.95 -11.24
CA ASN A 9 1.39 7.41 -9.85
C ASN A 9 2.17 6.47 -8.92
N THR A 10 2.53 5.26 -9.37
CA THR A 10 3.42 4.38 -8.59
C THR A 10 4.85 4.90 -8.50
N ILE A 11 5.22 5.93 -9.27
CA ILE A 11 6.53 6.59 -9.16
C ILE A 11 6.74 7.17 -7.75
N TYR A 12 5.64 7.58 -7.07
CA TYR A 12 5.71 8.09 -5.69
C TYR A 12 6.20 7.05 -4.68
N PHE A 13 6.13 5.74 -4.99
CA PHE A 13 6.73 4.71 -4.16
C PHE A 13 8.27 4.78 -4.12
N SER A 14 8.89 5.54 -5.02
CA SER A 14 10.33 5.81 -4.94
C SER A 14 10.72 6.55 -3.65
N LEU A 15 9.81 7.32 -3.07
CA LEU A 15 10.00 7.97 -1.78
C LEU A 15 10.29 6.96 -0.66
N LEU A 16 9.77 5.72 -0.78
CA LEU A 16 10.08 4.66 0.18
C LEU A 16 11.57 4.31 0.21
N PHE A 17 12.23 4.30 -0.94
CA PHE A 17 13.67 4.04 -0.98
C PHE A 17 14.44 5.15 -0.27
N MET A 18 14.02 6.40 -0.42
CA MET A 18 14.62 7.52 0.30
C MET A 18 14.38 7.42 1.81
N ILE A 19 13.14 7.15 2.24
CA ILE A 19 12.78 6.96 3.65
C ILE A 19 13.55 5.77 4.24
N SER A 20 13.65 4.67 3.52
CA SER A 20 14.43 3.50 3.92
C SER A 20 15.92 3.86 4.09
N GLY A 21 16.50 4.61 3.14
CA GLY A 21 17.87 5.09 3.22
C GLY A 21 18.13 5.90 4.49
N VAL A 22 17.25 6.85 4.81
CA VAL A 22 17.33 7.66 6.04
C VAL A 22 17.20 6.77 7.28
N ASN A 23 16.20 5.88 7.33
CA ASN A 23 15.95 5.01 8.48
C ASN A 23 17.15 4.08 8.78
N PHE A 24 17.83 3.57 7.76
CA PHE A 24 18.98 2.68 7.92
C PHE A 24 20.32 3.41 7.98
N SER A 25 20.31 4.75 8.03
CA SER A 25 21.52 5.61 8.05
C SER A 25 22.44 5.40 6.86
N ASN A 26 21.88 5.05 5.72
CA ASN A 26 22.58 4.88 4.45
C ASN A 26 22.19 5.98 3.45
N ASN A 27 22.17 7.23 3.91
CA ASN A 27 21.75 8.38 3.10
C ASN A 27 22.98 9.06 2.45
N ASN A 28 23.69 8.32 1.61
CA ASN A 28 24.80 8.83 0.83
C ASN A 28 24.31 9.38 -0.51
N TRP A 29 24.93 10.45 -1.01
CA TRP A 29 24.64 11.01 -2.33
C TRP A 29 24.64 9.94 -3.44
N ARG A 30 25.56 8.97 -3.37
CA ARG A 30 25.62 7.85 -4.31
C ARG A 30 24.35 7.01 -4.33
N VAL A 31 23.75 6.77 -3.17
CA VAL A 31 22.50 5.98 -3.04
C VAL A 31 21.34 6.75 -3.69
N ILE A 32 21.22 8.05 -3.43
CA ILE A 32 20.18 8.90 -4.04
C ILE A 32 20.32 8.88 -5.56
N PHE A 33 21.53 9.04 -6.08
CA PHE A 33 21.80 9.02 -7.51
C PHE A 33 21.45 7.67 -8.15
N THR A 34 21.76 6.55 -7.47
CA THR A 34 21.42 5.20 -7.92
C THR A 34 19.90 5.01 -7.97
N ILE A 35 19.15 5.52 -6.99
CA ILE A 35 17.70 5.47 -6.98
C ILE A 35 17.11 6.24 -8.16
N LEU A 36 17.62 7.45 -8.43
CA LEU A 36 17.18 8.27 -9.55
C LEU A 36 17.49 7.59 -10.90
N LEU A 37 18.68 7.04 -11.07
CA LEU A 37 19.02 6.27 -12.26
C LEU A 37 18.08 5.07 -12.44
N GLY A 38 17.82 4.30 -11.36
CA GLY A 38 16.91 3.18 -11.41
C GLY A 38 15.45 3.55 -11.75
N LEU A 39 15.05 4.79 -11.46
CA LEU A 39 13.73 5.31 -11.85
C LEU A 39 13.68 5.68 -13.34
N VAL A 40 14.71 6.34 -13.83
CA VAL A 40 14.77 6.89 -15.21
C VAL A 40 15.04 5.78 -16.24
N THR A 41 15.83 4.78 -15.89
CA THR A 41 16.26 3.71 -16.79
C THR A 41 15.12 3.06 -17.59
N PRO A 42 14.00 2.60 -17.00
CA PRO A 42 12.93 1.96 -17.76
C PRO A 42 12.23 2.91 -18.74
N TYR A 43 12.15 4.19 -18.41
CA TYR A 43 11.58 5.19 -19.32
C TYR A 43 12.49 5.40 -20.55
N ILE A 44 13.82 5.37 -20.35
CA ILE A 44 14.77 5.42 -21.47
C ILE A 44 14.58 4.20 -22.36
N PHE A 45 14.53 2.99 -21.80
CA PHE A 45 14.29 1.77 -22.59
C PHE A 45 12.95 1.81 -23.32
N TYR A 46 11.89 2.26 -22.65
CA TYR A 46 10.58 2.41 -23.27
C TYR A 46 10.61 3.40 -24.44
N PHE A 47 11.29 4.53 -24.26
CA PHE A 47 11.46 5.55 -25.31
C PHE A 47 12.23 4.99 -26.51
N VAL A 48 13.36 4.31 -26.27
CA VAL A 48 14.17 3.71 -27.33
C VAL A 48 13.35 2.66 -28.10
N PHE A 49 12.61 1.81 -27.38
CA PHE A 49 11.75 0.79 -28.01
C PHE A 49 10.64 1.42 -28.85
N ALA A 50 9.95 2.44 -28.34
CA ALA A 50 8.93 3.18 -29.08
C ALA A 50 9.49 3.83 -30.35
N TYR A 51 10.67 4.42 -30.25
CA TYR A 51 11.36 5.02 -31.41
C TYR A 51 11.72 3.96 -32.47
N MET A 52 12.27 2.82 -32.07
CA MET A 52 12.65 1.75 -32.99
C MET A 52 11.44 1.08 -33.65
N SER A 53 10.31 0.98 -32.97
CA SER A 53 9.07 0.39 -33.48
C SER A 53 8.23 1.36 -34.32
N GLY A 54 8.67 2.63 -34.47
CA GLY A 54 7.90 3.67 -35.15
C GLY A 54 6.56 4.02 -34.47
N SER A 55 6.37 3.59 -33.21
CA SER A 55 5.17 3.87 -32.43
C SER A 55 5.24 5.26 -31.81
N ILE A 56 4.07 5.92 -31.66
CA ILE A 56 4.00 7.22 -30.99
C ILE A 56 4.33 6.99 -29.51
N PHE A 57 5.31 7.73 -29.01
CA PHE A 57 5.63 7.75 -27.59
C PHE A 57 4.50 8.43 -26.82
N ASN A 58 3.64 7.63 -26.20
CA ASN A 58 2.64 8.13 -25.28
C ASN A 58 3.27 8.37 -23.92
N ILE A 59 3.46 9.65 -23.57
CA ILE A 59 3.89 10.03 -22.23
C ILE A 59 2.82 9.53 -21.25
N PRO A 60 3.17 8.74 -20.22
CA PRO A 60 2.21 8.28 -19.23
C PRO A 60 1.48 9.47 -18.63
N ASN A 61 0.17 9.54 -18.83
CA ASN A 61 -0.65 10.59 -18.24
C ASN A 61 -0.71 10.36 -16.73
N PHE A 62 -0.06 11.24 -15.98
CA PHE A 62 -0.27 11.31 -14.53
C PHE A 62 -1.71 11.71 -14.32
N SER A 63 -2.50 10.83 -13.70
CA SER A 63 -3.87 11.18 -13.32
C SER A 63 -3.81 12.44 -12.47
N THR A 64 -4.54 13.45 -12.88
CA THR A 64 -4.74 14.66 -12.08
C THR A 64 -5.24 14.22 -10.72
N PHE A 65 -4.59 14.70 -9.65
CA PHE A 65 -5.01 14.44 -8.28
C PHE A 65 -6.49 14.85 -8.13
N SER A 66 -7.38 13.89 -8.25
CA SER A 66 -8.78 14.08 -7.90
C SER A 66 -8.92 13.65 -6.44
N LEU A 67 -9.33 14.58 -5.60
CA LEU A 67 -9.71 14.24 -4.22
C LEU A 67 -10.74 13.12 -4.29
N PHE A 68 -10.51 12.06 -3.53
CA PHE A 68 -11.49 10.99 -3.38
C PHE A 68 -12.82 11.60 -2.97
N ASP A 69 -13.82 11.42 -3.82
CA ASP A 69 -15.15 11.97 -3.59
C ASP A 69 -15.84 11.15 -2.48
N PHE A 70 -15.67 11.60 -1.25
CA PHE A 70 -16.28 10.96 -0.08
C PHE A 70 -17.81 10.94 -0.14
N SER A 71 -18.44 11.77 -1.01
CA SER A 71 -19.88 11.77 -1.19
C SER A 71 -20.39 10.47 -1.83
N LYS A 72 -19.50 9.75 -2.54
CA LYS A 72 -19.80 8.44 -3.13
C LYS A 72 -19.67 7.28 -2.15
N LEU A 73 -19.14 7.52 -0.95
CA LEU A 73 -19.16 6.58 0.16
C LEU A 73 -20.58 6.62 0.78
N THR A 74 -21.58 6.19 0.05
CA THR A 74 -22.86 5.86 0.65
C THR A 74 -22.60 4.68 1.59
N LEU A 75 -22.91 4.85 2.89
CA LEU A 75 -22.88 3.78 3.89
C LEU A 75 -24.08 2.82 3.65
N ASP A 76 -24.23 2.39 2.40
CA ASP A 76 -25.14 1.32 2.10
C ASP A 76 -24.59 0.04 2.68
N TYR A 77 -25.50 -0.82 3.19
CA TYR A 77 -25.16 -2.14 3.72
C TYR A 77 -24.70 -3.10 2.61
N SER A 78 -23.94 -2.58 1.63
CA SER A 78 -23.37 -3.41 0.59
C SER A 78 -22.32 -4.36 1.20
N PRO A 79 -22.20 -5.60 0.72
CA PRO A 79 -21.24 -6.58 1.23
C PRO A 79 -19.80 -6.07 1.18
N LEU A 80 -19.49 -5.25 0.18
CA LEU A 80 -18.18 -4.61 0.01
C LEU A 80 -17.89 -3.61 1.13
N ASN A 81 -18.89 -2.78 1.51
CA ASN A 81 -18.72 -1.81 2.58
C ASN A 81 -18.50 -2.46 3.94
N ILE A 82 -19.23 -3.56 4.22
CA ILE A 82 -19.04 -4.34 5.45
C ILE A 82 -17.62 -4.90 5.51
N TRP A 83 -17.11 -5.44 4.41
CA TRP A 83 -15.76 -5.97 4.33
C TRP A 83 -14.69 -4.87 4.52
N ILE A 84 -14.85 -3.71 3.86
CA ILE A 84 -13.92 -2.56 4.01
C ILE A 84 -13.93 -2.04 5.46
N VAL A 85 -15.09 -1.87 6.08
CA VAL A 85 -15.20 -1.41 7.48
C VAL A 85 -14.52 -2.39 8.42
N THR A 86 -14.69 -3.69 8.20
CA THR A 86 -14.02 -4.73 8.98
C THR A 86 -12.51 -4.63 8.86
N LEU A 87 -11.98 -4.48 7.63
CA LEU A 87 -10.56 -4.28 7.38
C LEU A 87 -10.04 -3.01 8.05
N LEU A 88 -10.80 -1.93 8.02
CA LEU A 88 -10.43 -0.66 8.62
C LEU A 88 -10.32 -0.78 10.14
N ILE A 89 -11.29 -1.42 10.79
CA ILE A 89 -11.27 -1.67 12.25
C ILE A 89 -10.03 -2.50 12.61
N ILE A 90 -9.79 -3.60 11.91
CA ILE A 90 -8.65 -4.48 12.18
C ILE A 90 -7.33 -3.74 11.93
N SER A 91 -7.24 -2.91 10.89
CA SER A 91 -6.04 -2.12 10.61
C SER A 91 -5.73 -1.12 11.72
N LEU A 92 -6.73 -0.44 12.26
CA LEU A 92 -6.55 0.48 13.40
C LEU A 92 -5.99 -0.23 14.63
N PHE A 93 -6.59 -1.37 15.02
CA PHE A 93 -6.07 -2.18 16.13
C PHE A 93 -4.64 -2.65 15.86
N SER A 94 -4.35 -3.07 14.63
CA SER A 94 -3.04 -3.56 14.23
C SER A 94 -1.97 -2.47 14.29
N VAL A 95 -2.29 -1.24 13.86
CA VAL A 95 -1.38 -0.10 13.91
C VAL A 95 -1.10 0.30 15.37
N ILE A 96 -2.12 0.36 16.23
CA ILE A 96 -1.93 0.68 17.65
C ILE A 96 -1.02 -0.35 18.33
N GLU A 97 -1.25 -1.64 18.10
CA GLU A 97 -0.44 -2.70 18.70
C GLU A 97 0.96 -2.73 18.12
N LEU A 98 1.12 -2.41 16.82
CA LEU A 98 2.43 -2.29 16.18
C LEU A 98 3.30 -1.24 16.88
N PHE A 99 2.77 -0.06 17.18
CA PHE A 99 3.51 0.97 17.91
C PHE A 99 3.89 0.52 19.32
N ARG A 100 2.98 -0.16 20.04
CA ARG A 100 3.26 -0.71 21.37
C ARG A 100 4.37 -1.76 21.35
N TRP A 101 4.39 -2.58 20.31
CA TRP A 101 5.35 -3.66 20.15
C TRP A 101 6.73 -3.14 19.68
N LEU A 102 6.76 -2.09 18.85
CA LEU A 102 7.97 -1.47 18.31
C LEU A 102 8.97 -1.09 19.42
N TYR A 103 8.50 -0.57 20.53
CA TYR A 103 9.36 -0.17 21.65
C TYR A 103 10.10 -1.33 22.33
N LYS A 104 9.63 -2.56 22.16
CA LYS A 104 10.19 -3.77 22.79
C LYS A 104 11.19 -4.52 21.91
N LYS A 105 11.39 -4.10 20.66
CA LYS A 105 12.23 -4.81 19.69
C LYS A 105 13.58 -4.16 19.46
N SER A 106 14.47 -4.96 18.86
CA SER A 106 15.81 -4.49 18.46
C SER A 106 15.72 -3.31 17.50
N ILE A 107 16.73 -2.45 17.50
CA ILE A 107 16.80 -1.25 16.66
C ILE A 107 16.59 -1.58 15.18
N LYS A 108 17.20 -2.67 14.69
CA LYS A 108 17.06 -3.12 13.29
C LYS A 108 15.63 -3.49 12.94
N SER A 109 14.97 -4.28 13.78
CA SER A 109 13.57 -4.68 13.59
C SER A 109 12.63 -3.47 13.63
N ARG A 110 12.86 -2.53 14.55
CA ARG A 110 12.10 -1.28 14.66
C ARG A 110 12.16 -0.47 13.37
N LYS A 111 13.34 -0.29 12.79
CA LYS A 111 13.55 0.44 11.53
C LYS A 111 12.82 -0.23 10.36
N SER A 112 12.85 -1.56 10.28
CA SER A 112 12.13 -2.30 9.22
C SER A 112 10.62 -2.11 9.31
N PHE A 113 10.03 -2.23 10.50
CA PHE A 113 8.59 -2.02 10.67
C PHE A 113 8.16 -0.57 10.43
N LEU A 114 9.00 0.40 10.80
CA LEU A 114 8.76 1.80 10.50
C LEU A 114 8.72 2.04 8.98
N THR A 115 9.59 1.38 8.22
CA THR A 115 9.59 1.47 6.74
C THR A 115 8.30 0.86 6.16
N ILE A 116 7.81 -0.27 6.70
CA ILE A 116 6.54 -0.87 6.27
C ILE A 116 5.36 0.05 6.61
N PHE A 117 5.38 0.70 7.76
CA PHE A 117 4.37 1.68 8.14
C PHE A 117 4.35 2.88 7.17
N TRP A 118 5.52 3.42 6.79
CA TRP A 118 5.60 4.48 5.78
C TRP A 118 5.11 4.00 4.41
N TYR A 119 5.39 2.74 4.05
CA TYR A 119 4.82 2.15 2.84
C TYR A 119 3.29 2.17 2.88
N PHE A 120 2.70 1.76 3.99
CA PHE A 120 1.26 1.81 4.18
C PHE A 120 0.71 3.23 4.03
N VAL A 121 1.31 4.22 4.67
CA VAL A 121 0.89 5.63 4.59
C VAL A 121 0.97 6.15 3.14
N ILE A 122 2.09 5.95 2.46
CA ILE A 122 2.27 6.41 1.08
C ILE A 122 1.27 5.73 0.14
N SER A 123 1.09 4.40 0.25
CA SER A 123 0.15 3.66 -0.59
C SER A 123 -1.29 4.10 -0.36
N LEU A 124 -1.66 4.42 0.88
CA LEU A 124 -2.98 4.92 1.24
C LEU A 124 -3.22 6.31 0.64
N ILE A 125 -2.23 7.21 0.73
CA ILE A 125 -2.31 8.54 0.11
C ILE A 125 -2.49 8.40 -1.41
N ILE A 126 -1.69 7.55 -2.07
CA ILE A 126 -1.79 7.33 -3.52
C ILE A 126 -3.18 6.77 -3.87
N ALA A 127 -3.70 5.80 -3.12
CA ALA A 127 -5.02 5.22 -3.36
C ALA A 127 -6.15 6.25 -3.22
N LEU A 128 -6.06 7.15 -2.22
CA LEU A 128 -7.04 8.20 -2.00
C LEU A 128 -7.05 9.27 -3.11
N TYR A 129 -5.89 9.55 -3.70
CA TYR A 129 -5.77 10.60 -4.73
C TYR A 129 -5.87 10.10 -6.17
N SER A 130 -5.48 8.84 -6.41
CA SER A 130 -5.34 8.31 -7.78
C SER A 130 -6.45 7.35 -8.19
N GLY A 131 -7.35 6.99 -7.25
CA GLY A 131 -8.52 6.15 -7.52
C GLY A 131 -8.41 4.70 -7.05
N ALA A 132 -9.50 3.96 -7.24
CA ALA A 132 -9.70 2.61 -6.69
C ALA A 132 -8.65 1.58 -7.17
N ASP A 133 -8.13 1.74 -8.39
CA ASP A 133 -7.15 0.79 -8.95
C ASP A 133 -5.84 0.76 -8.15
N TYR A 134 -5.49 1.87 -7.50
CA TYR A 134 -4.28 1.97 -6.68
C TYR A 134 -4.46 1.37 -5.28
N PHE A 135 -5.69 1.05 -4.88
CA PHE A 135 -5.97 0.45 -3.57
C PHE A 135 -5.29 -0.91 -3.40
N TYR A 136 -5.10 -1.66 -4.48
CA TYR A 136 -4.40 -2.96 -4.44
C TYR A 136 -2.97 -2.84 -3.88
N PHE A 137 -2.29 -1.73 -4.10
CA PHE A 137 -0.94 -1.50 -3.56
C PHE A 137 -0.94 -1.32 -2.04
N THR A 138 -2.05 -0.88 -1.45
CA THR A 138 -2.22 -0.71 -0.01
C THR A 138 -2.39 -2.06 0.71
N LEU A 139 -2.92 -3.07 0.02
CA LEU A 139 -3.16 -4.39 0.60
C LEU A 139 -1.87 -5.06 1.06
N THR A 140 -0.76 -4.88 0.34
CA THR A 140 0.53 -5.51 0.69
C THR A 140 1.06 -5.07 2.05
N PRO A 141 1.29 -3.77 2.33
CA PRO A 141 1.76 -3.35 3.65
C PRO A 141 0.71 -3.59 4.75
N LEU A 142 -0.58 -3.47 4.42
CA LEU A 142 -1.67 -3.73 5.34
C LEU A 142 -1.69 -5.20 5.78
N ALA A 143 -1.51 -6.14 4.86
CA ALA A 143 -1.43 -7.57 5.18
C ALA A 143 -0.25 -7.89 6.12
N ILE A 144 0.90 -7.23 5.95
CA ILE A 144 2.06 -7.40 6.82
C ILE A 144 1.75 -6.85 8.23
N ILE A 145 1.12 -5.67 8.33
CA ILE A 145 0.77 -5.04 9.60
C ILE A 145 -0.27 -5.89 10.36
N ILE A 146 -1.31 -6.35 9.66
CA ILE A 146 -2.36 -7.22 10.23
C ILE A 146 -1.78 -8.58 10.64
N GLY A 147 -0.95 -9.20 9.79
CA GLY A 147 -0.30 -10.46 10.10
C GLY A 147 0.58 -10.37 11.35
N ASN A 148 1.34 -9.28 11.49
CA ASN A 148 2.14 -9.01 12.68
C ASN A 148 1.26 -8.87 13.94
N TYR A 149 0.09 -8.22 13.83
CA TYR A 149 -0.87 -8.12 14.93
C TYR A 149 -1.35 -9.50 15.40
N PHE A 150 -1.77 -10.37 14.50
CA PHE A 150 -2.27 -11.69 14.88
C PHE A 150 -1.21 -12.58 15.54
N VAL A 151 0.07 -12.43 15.13
CA VAL A 151 1.18 -13.20 15.71
C VAL A 151 1.60 -12.68 17.09
N TYR A 152 1.67 -11.36 17.27
CA TYR A 152 2.30 -10.72 18.43
C TYR A 152 1.34 -9.99 19.37
N SER A 153 0.02 -10.08 19.14
CA SER A 153 -0.97 -9.43 19.99
C SER A 153 -0.88 -9.88 21.44
N LYS A 154 -0.93 -8.91 22.36
CA LYS A 154 -0.97 -9.17 23.81
C LYS A 154 -2.22 -9.93 24.22
N SER A 155 -3.36 -9.66 23.60
CA SER A 155 -4.64 -10.30 23.90
C SER A 155 -5.01 -11.30 22.81
N ARG A 156 -4.63 -12.57 23.00
CA ARG A 156 -4.97 -13.66 22.06
C ARG A 156 -6.48 -13.80 21.82
N LYS A 157 -7.30 -13.54 22.85
CA LYS A 157 -8.77 -13.62 22.72
C LYS A 157 -9.30 -12.61 21.70
N ILE A 158 -8.89 -11.34 21.82
CA ILE A 158 -9.29 -10.27 20.88
C ILE A 158 -8.76 -10.55 19.49
N ALA A 159 -7.51 -10.97 19.36
CA ALA A 159 -6.93 -11.32 18.06
C ALA A 159 -7.71 -12.45 17.38
N ASN A 160 -8.08 -13.50 18.08
CA ASN A 160 -8.86 -14.61 17.55
C ASN A 160 -10.26 -14.16 17.10
N ILE A 161 -10.94 -13.32 17.88
CA ILE A 161 -12.25 -12.77 17.51
C ILE A 161 -12.14 -11.92 16.24
N LEU A 162 -11.15 -11.02 16.16
CA LEU A 162 -10.93 -10.18 14.98
C LEU A 162 -10.55 -11.01 13.75
N PHE A 163 -9.74 -12.06 13.93
CA PHE A 163 -9.40 -12.98 12.83
C PHE A 163 -10.66 -13.70 12.31
N LEU A 164 -11.49 -14.24 13.22
CA LEU A 164 -12.72 -14.92 12.84
C LEU A 164 -13.69 -13.96 12.14
N LEU A 165 -13.81 -12.73 12.62
CA LEU A 165 -14.60 -11.67 11.99
C LEU A 165 -14.10 -11.33 10.58
N LEU A 166 -12.77 -11.27 10.37
CA LEU A 166 -12.17 -11.07 9.05
C LEU A 166 -12.51 -12.22 8.10
N VAL A 167 -12.40 -13.45 8.57
CA VAL A 167 -12.73 -14.64 7.77
C VAL A 167 -14.21 -14.64 7.38
N ILE A 168 -15.11 -14.42 8.34
CA ILE A 168 -16.56 -14.39 8.10
C ILE A 168 -16.92 -13.28 7.12
N SER A 169 -16.39 -12.06 7.30
CA SER A 169 -16.67 -10.92 6.39
C SER A 169 -16.16 -11.19 4.97
N SER A 170 -15.02 -11.86 4.82
CA SER A 170 -14.45 -12.21 3.51
C SER A 170 -15.28 -13.28 2.80
N PHE A 171 -15.76 -14.29 3.53
CA PHE A 171 -16.67 -15.30 2.98
C PHE A 171 -18.02 -14.69 2.59
N TYR A 172 -18.57 -13.82 3.44
CA TYR A 172 -19.83 -13.13 3.17
C TYR A 172 -19.71 -12.27 1.89
N TYR A 173 -18.64 -11.51 1.75
CA TYR A 173 -18.38 -10.69 0.57
C TYR A 173 -18.30 -11.55 -0.69
N LYS A 174 -17.52 -12.66 -0.65
CA LYS A 174 -17.36 -13.56 -1.80
C LYS A 174 -18.66 -14.26 -2.17
N TYR A 175 -19.45 -14.67 -1.17
CA TYR A 175 -20.73 -15.34 -1.36
C TYR A 175 -21.75 -14.42 -2.04
N MET A 176 -21.86 -13.17 -1.61
CA MET A 176 -22.78 -12.20 -2.18
C MET A 176 -22.41 -11.82 -3.63
N ILE A 177 -21.12 -11.70 -3.96
CA ILE A 177 -20.69 -11.52 -5.35
C ILE A 177 -21.08 -12.74 -6.21
N ALA A 178 -20.97 -13.95 -5.70
CA ALA A 178 -21.30 -15.15 -6.44
C ALA A 178 -22.82 -15.28 -6.73
N ILE A 179 -23.66 -14.66 -5.91
CA ILE A 179 -25.15 -14.63 -6.11
C ILE A 179 -25.56 -13.46 -7.01
N GLY A 180 -24.67 -12.51 -7.31
CA GLY A 180 -24.97 -11.38 -8.20
C GLY A 180 -25.70 -10.20 -7.53
N VAL A 181 -25.53 -10.05 -6.23
CA VAL A 181 -26.02 -8.90 -5.45
C VAL A 181 -24.92 -7.87 -5.24
#